data_2bb015185aa02d3296b69f094192764f
#
_entry.id   2bb015185aa02d3296b69f094192764f
#
_cell.length_a   1.000
_cell.length_b   1.000
_cell.length_c   1.000
_cell.angle_alpha   90.00
_cell.angle_beta   90.00
_cell.angle_gamma   90.00
#
_symmetry.space_group_name_H-M   'P 1'
#
loop_
_entity.id
_entity.type
_entity.pdbx_description
1 polymer ?
#
loop_
_entity_poly.entity_id
_entity_poly.type
_entity_poly.pdbx_seq_one_letter_code
_entity_poly.pdbx_strand_id
1 'polypeptide(L)'
;TRGGSATMTFKCIDPDLIEMLLWKTQKCSLATRVDKIDYNFAYNDAFAKAVLLDEDWYLFSKYWAPDIHDNFHSENYEDYVRAELKKGTPHTKVKAMDIVKQFGASRGETGRMYCINVTTTNKHTPFIDIIHQSNLCLEIALPTKPYPDMADLLSPVSVGETAFCSLAAANVANIPD
;
A
#
# COMPACT_ATOMS: atom_id res chain seq x y z
N THR A 1 0.91 1.39 -30.11
CA THR A 1 1.71 1.29 -28.86
C THR A 1 0.80 1.34 -27.66
N ARG A 2 0.96 0.44 -26.69
CA ARG A 2 0.24 0.49 -25.41
C ARG A 2 0.88 1.56 -24.53
N GLY A 3 0.06 2.38 -23.86
CA GLY A 3 0.54 3.28 -22.81
C GLY A 3 1.02 2.51 -21.58
N GLY A 4 1.89 3.13 -20.77
CA GLY A 4 2.27 2.60 -19.48
C GLY A 4 1.14 2.67 -18.46
N SER A 5 1.12 1.76 -17.50
CA SER A 5 0.22 1.76 -16.34
C SER A 5 1.02 1.44 -15.08
N ALA A 6 0.57 1.96 -13.95
CA ALA A 6 1.18 1.70 -12.65
C ALA A 6 0.12 1.61 -11.57
N THR A 7 0.42 0.90 -10.51
CA THR A 7 -0.31 0.97 -9.24
C THR A 7 0.59 1.57 -8.18
N MET A 8 0.13 2.63 -7.53
CA MET A 8 0.83 3.27 -6.43
C MET A 8 0.27 2.78 -5.10
N THR A 9 1.13 2.27 -4.24
CA THR A 9 0.75 1.85 -2.89
C THR A 9 0.96 3.00 -1.91
N PHE A 10 -0.07 3.29 -1.12
CA PHE A 10 0.00 4.23 0.01
C PHE A 10 -0.51 3.56 1.30
N LYS A 11 0.00 3.99 2.43
CA LYS A 11 -0.31 3.39 3.72
C LYS A 11 -1.49 4.09 4.38
N CYS A 12 -2.29 3.36 5.15
CA CYS A 12 -3.42 3.91 5.91
C CYS A 12 -2.99 4.90 7.01
N ILE A 13 -1.72 5.20 7.13
CA ILE A 13 -1.13 6.14 8.10
C ILE A 13 -0.59 7.41 7.45
N ASP A 14 -0.62 7.51 6.12
CA ASP A 14 -0.10 8.69 5.43
C ASP A 14 -0.94 9.94 5.76
N PRO A 15 -0.33 11.11 5.95
CA PRO A 15 -1.05 12.33 6.35
C PRO A 15 -2.06 12.79 5.31
N ASP A 16 -1.78 12.52 4.02
CA ASP A 16 -2.64 12.91 2.89
C ASP A 16 -3.67 11.82 2.52
N LEU A 17 -3.82 10.79 3.37
CA LEU A 17 -4.65 9.62 3.12
C LEU A 17 -6.06 9.96 2.61
N ILE A 18 -6.73 10.90 3.26
CA ILE A 18 -8.12 11.24 2.94
C ILE A 18 -8.23 11.84 1.52
N GLU A 19 -7.27 12.66 1.13
CA GLU A 19 -7.19 13.22 -0.21
C GLU A 19 -6.85 12.13 -1.24
N MET A 20 -5.88 11.27 -0.94
CA MET A 20 -5.46 10.15 -1.79
C MET A 20 -6.62 9.20 -2.12
N LEU A 21 -7.50 8.95 -1.17
CA LEU A 21 -8.71 8.15 -1.37
C LEU A 21 -9.71 8.79 -2.35
N LEU A 22 -9.61 10.10 -2.62
CA LEU A 22 -10.49 10.82 -3.53
C LEU A 22 -9.93 10.99 -4.94
N TRP A 23 -8.62 10.81 -5.15
CA TRP A 23 -7.92 11.18 -6.41
C TRP A 23 -8.50 10.58 -7.69
N LYS A 24 -9.21 9.46 -7.63
CA LYS A 24 -9.87 8.86 -8.81
C LYS A 24 -11.36 9.13 -8.90
N THR A 25 -11.95 9.66 -7.85
CA THR A 25 -13.40 9.90 -7.80
C THR A 25 -13.80 11.19 -8.51
N GLN A 26 -15.07 11.33 -8.80
CA GLN A 26 -15.61 12.59 -9.36
C GLN A 26 -15.55 13.78 -8.37
N LYS A 27 -15.30 13.50 -7.09
CA LYS A 27 -15.12 14.53 -6.06
C LYS A 27 -13.78 15.25 -6.16
N CYS A 28 -12.80 14.64 -6.85
CA CYS A 28 -11.51 15.26 -7.11
C CYS A 28 -11.61 16.23 -8.30
N SER A 29 -10.91 17.36 -8.24
CA SER A 29 -10.83 18.29 -9.36
C SER A 29 -10.15 17.63 -10.57
N LEU A 30 -10.49 18.06 -11.78
CA LEU A 30 -9.85 17.57 -13.00
C LEU A 30 -8.33 17.84 -13.02
N ALA A 31 -7.88 18.90 -12.33
CA ALA A 31 -6.47 19.28 -12.25
C ALA A 31 -5.66 18.33 -11.33
N THR A 32 -6.30 17.71 -10.34
CA THR A 32 -5.65 16.82 -9.36
C THR A 32 -5.97 15.35 -9.60
N ARG A 33 -6.89 15.03 -10.52
CA ARG A 33 -7.24 13.66 -10.87
C ARG A 33 -6.11 12.95 -11.62
N VAL A 34 -5.80 11.74 -11.19
CA VAL A 34 -4.77 10.91 -11.83
C VAL A 34 -5.42 9.66 -12.44
N ASP A 35 -5.77 9.74 -13.71
CA ASP A 35 -6.58 8.69 -14.37
C ASP A 35 -5.79 7.42 -14.72
N LYS A 36 -4.49 7.54 -15.00
CA LYS A 36 -3.66 6.44 -15.54
C LYS A 36 -2.90 5.63 -14.48
N ILE A 37 -2.94 6.07 -13.23
CA ILE A 37 -2.35 5.34 -12.10
C ILE A 37 -3.48 4.76 -11.27
N ASP A 38 -3.39 3.47 -10.95
CA ASP A 38 -4.27 2.83 -9.99
C ASP A 38 -3.66 2.95 -8.59
N TYR A 39 -4.48 2.73 -7.56
CA TYR A 39 -4.06 2.90 -6.19
C TYR A 39 -4.29 1.64 -5.39
N ASN A 40 -3.33 1.37 -4.49
CA ASN A 40 -3.40 0.28 -3.54
C ASN A 40 -3.33 0.84 -2.11
N PHE A 41 -4.39 0.65 -1.36
CA PHE A 41 -4.51 1.00 0.05
C PHE A 41 -3.86 -0.08 0.90
N ALA A 42 -2.67 0.19 1.44
CA ALA A 42 -1.99 -0.70 2.35
C ALA A 42 -2.46 -0.45 3.79
N TYR A 43 -2.91 -1.50 4.46
CA TYR A 43 -3.27 -1.48 5.87
C TYR A 43 -2.58 -2.62 6.62
N ASN A 44 -2.64 -2.59 7.95
CA ASN A 44 -2.08 -3.61 8.84
C ASN A 44 -3.15 -4.16 9.78
N ASP A 45 -2.80 -5.18 10.58
CA ASP A 45 -3.72 -5.81 11.52
C ASP A 45 -4.20 -4.84 12.61
N ALA A 46 -3.35 -3.87 13.03
CA ALA A 46 -3.74 -2.86 14.00
C ALA A 46 -4.83 -1.93 13.46
N PHE A 47 -4.76 -1.54 12.18
CA PHE A 47 -5.83 -0.78 11.54
C PHE A 47 -7.13 -1.59 11.45
N ALA A 48 -7.05 -2.85 11.04
CA ALA A 48 -8.23 -3.72 10.97
C ALA A 48 -8.89 -3.87 12.35
N LYS A 49 -8.10 -4.02 13.42
CA LYS A 49 -8.59 -4.05 14.81
C LYS A 49 -9.25 -2.73 15.20
N ALA A 50 -8.63 -1.57 14.89
CA ALA A 50 -9.21 -0.26 15.18
C ALA A 50 -10.55 -0.04 14.47
N VAL A 51 -10.72 -0.55 13.23
CA VAL A 51 -12.00 -0.53 12.51
C VAL A 51 -13.06 -1.37 13.22
N LEU A 52 -12.71 -2.59 13.64
CA LEU A 52 -13.65 -3.51 14.31
C LEU A 52 -14.13 -2.98 15.67
N LEU A 53 -13.25 -2.23 16.37
CA LEU A 53 -13.54 -1.67 17.69
C LEU A 53 -14.04 -0.22 17.64
N ASP A 54 -14.24 0.35 16.44
CA ASP A 54 -14.63 1.76 16.21
C ASP A 54 -13.68 2.77 16.91
N GLU A 55 -12.39 2.48 16.87
CA GLU A 55 -11.35 3.29 17.51
C GLU A 55 -10.89 4.44 16.62
N ASP A 56 -10.15 5.36 17.24
CA ASP A 56 -9.45 6.42 16.54
C ASP A 56 -8.21 5.86 15.85
N TRP A 57 -7.86 6.46 14.73
CA TRP A 57 -6.66 6.16 13.96
C TRP A 57 -5.81 7.42 13.79
N TYR A 58 -4.49 7.24 13.68
CA TYR A 58 -3.54 8.33 13.68
C TYR A 58 -2.74 8.35 12.39
N LEU A 59 -2.74 9.50 11.72
CA LEU A 59 -1.97 9.74 10.51
C LEU A 59 -0.69 10.48 10.86
N PHE A 60 0.46 9.95 10.45
CA PHE A 60 1.77 10.49 10.74
C PHE A 60 2.57 10.74 9.47
N SER A 61 3.28 11.88 9.43
CA SER A 61 4.28 12.10 8.42
C SER A 61 5.50 11.22 8.66
N LYS A 62 6.03 10.59 7.60
CA LYS A 62 7.29 9.82 7.68
C LYS A 62 8.47 10.67 8.15
N TYR A 63 8.43 11.97 7.89
CA TYR A 63 9.47 12.91 8.35
C TYR A 63 9.54 13.00 9.88
N TRP A 64 8.39 13.01 10.56
CA TRP A 64 8.32 13.13 12.01
C TRP A 64 8.32 11.80 12.76
N ALA A 65 7.82 10.74 12.12
CA ALA A 65 7.66 9.42 12.71
C ALA A 65 8.15 8.30 11.76
N PRO A 66 9.44 8.28 11.40
CA PRO A 66 9.98 7.29 10.46
C PRO A 66 9.76 5.85 10.96
N ASP A 67 9.93 5.59 12.26
CA ASP A 67 9.80 4.26 12.85
C ASP A 67 8.41 3.65 12.65
N ILE A 68 7.33 4.45 12.69
CA ILE A 68 5.97 3.99 12.41
C ILE A 68 5.85 3.52 10.96
N HIS A 69 6.43 4.26 10.02
CA HIS A 69 6.38 3.92 8.59
C HIS A 69 7.25 2.71 8.26
N ASP A 70 8.42 2.59 8.86
CA ASP A 70 9.37 1.51 8.58
C ASP A 70 8.92 0.19 9.23
N ASN A 71 8.23 0.25 10.37
CA ASN A 71 7.68 -0.91 11.06
C ASN A 71 6.17 -1.14 10.82
N PHE A 72 5.63 -0.58 9.74
CA PHE A 72 4.20 -0.66 9.41
C PHE A 72 3.67 -2.10 9.27
N HIS A 73 4.52 -3.04 8.89
CA HIS A 73 4.22 -4.47 8.74
C HIS A 73 4.26 -5.24 10.07
N SER A 74 4.78 -4.63 11.14
CA SER A 74 5.05 -5.29 12.42
C SER A 74 3.76 -5.66 13.17
N GLU A 75 3.78 -6.81 13.83
CA GLU A 75 2.72 -7.21 14.78
C GLU A 75 2.65 -6.28 15.99
N ASN A 76 3.79 -5.67 16.37
CA ASN A 76 3.90 -4.73 17.48
C ASN A 76 3.68 -3.27 17.03
N TYR A 77 3.02 -3.05 15.91
CA TYR A 77 2.80 -1.71 15.34
C TYR A 77 2.19 -0.72 16.35
N GLU A 78 1.25 -1.16 17.18
CA GLU A 78 0.59 -0.32 18.20
C GLU A 78 1.58 0.26 19.23
N ASP A 79 2.70 -0.43 19.51
CA ASP A 79 3.70 0.05 20.44
C ASP A 79 4.47 1.25 19.87
N TYR A 80 4.78 1.24 18.57
CA TYR A 80 5.38 2.38 17.89
C TYR A 80 4.45 3.59 17.90
N VAL A 81 3.17 3.38 17.60
CA VAL A 81 2.16 4.47 17.66
C VAL A 81 2.07 5.04 19.07
N ARG A 82 1.99 4.19 20.09
CA ARG A 82 1.92 4.63 21.49
C ARG A 82 3.15 5.42 21.90
N ALA A 83 4.34 5.01 21.45
CA ALA A 83 5.58 5.73 21.72
C ALA A 83 5.58 7.13 21.09
N GLU A 84 5.15 7.27 19.84
CA GLU A 84 5.11 8.56 19.15
C GLU A 84 4.04 9.50 19.74
N LEU A 85 2.87 8.97 20.10
CA LEU A 85 1.84 9.76 20.81
C LEU A 85 2.36 10.28 22.15
N LYS A 86 3.11 9.46 22.90
CA LYS A 86 3.72 9.85 24.18
C LYS A 86 4.79 10.94 24.02
N LYS A 87 5.52 10.94 22.90
CA LYS A 87 6.48 11.99 22.55
C LYS A 87 5.80 13.30 22.15
N GLY A 88 4.51 13.30 21.84
CA GLY A 88 3.79 14.45 21.31
C GLY A 88 4.08 14.71 19.82
N THR A 89 4.49 13.70 19.06
CA THR A 89 4.79 13.80 17.62
C THR A 89 3.57 14.35 16.86
N PRO A 90 3.73 15.31 15.94
CA PRO A 90 2.64 15.87 15.16
C PRO A 90 1.89 14.79 14.38
N HIS A 91 0.57 14.76 14.49
CA HIS A 91 -0.29 13.78 13.85
C HIS A 91 -1.70 14.33 13.58
N THR A 92 -2.44 13.69 12.69
CA THR A 92 -3.86 13.92 12.51
C THR A 92 -4.64 12.73 13.05
N LYS A 93 -5.68 12.98 13.83
CA LYS A 93 -6.55 11.96 14.39
C LYS A 93 -7.84 11.87 13.59
N VAL A 94 -8.23 10.66 13.18
CA VAL A 94 -9.43 10.35 12.41
C VAL A 94 -10.10 9.08 12.93
N LYS A 95 -11.35 8.81 12.58
CA LYS A 95 -11.98 7.52 12.86
C LYS A 95 -11.53 6.48 11.84
N ALA A 96 -11.08 5.30 12.30
CA ALA A 96 -10.68 4.20 11.41
C ALA A 96 -11.84 3.77 10.49
N MET A 97 -13.06 3.73 11.01
CA MET A 97 -14.27 3.38 10.25
C MET A 97 -14.56 4.40 9.13
N ASP A 98 -14.27 5.69 9.32
CA ASP A 98 -14.51 6.70 8.28
C ASP A 98 -13.54 6.56 7.10
N ILE A 99 -12.30 6.13 7.36
CA ILE A 99 -11.35 5.75 6.31
C ILE A 99 -11.92 4.59 5.48
N VAL A 100 -12.44 3.55 6.12
CA VAL A 100 -13.01 2.38 5.41
C VAL A 100 -14.24 2.75 4.60
N LYS A 101 -15.13 3.60 5.14
CA LYS A 101 -16.29 4.12 4.39
C LYS A 101 -15.85 4.90 3.14
N GLN A 102 -14.84 5.77 3.27
CA GLN A 102 -14.31 6.54 2.15
C GLN A 102 -13.63 5.64 1.12
N PHE A 103 -12.82 4.67 1.57
CA PHE A 103 -12.21 3.65 0.71
C PHE A 103 -13.28 2.86 -0.05
N GLY A 104 -14.31 2.37 0.64
CA GLY A 104 -15.41 1.61 0.04
C GLY A 104 -16.19 2.43 -1.01
N ALA A 105 -16.47 3.70 -0.71
CA ALA A 105 -17.10 4.61 -1.66
C ALA A 105 -16.25 4.82 -2.92
N SER A 106 -14.96 5.08 -2.76
CA SER A 106 -14.03 5.29 -3.87
C SER A 106 -13.84 4.03 -4.72
N ARG A 107 -13.76 2.86 -4.07
CA ARG A 107 -13.69 1.57 -4.76
C ARG A 107 -14.99 1.26 -5.51
N GLY A 108 -16.15 1.51 -4.90
CA GLY A 108 -17.46 1.30 -5.51
C GLY A 108 -17.67 2.19 -6.74
N GLU A 109 -17.20 3.44 -6.69
CA GLU A 109 -17.32 4.39 -7.81
C GLU A 109 -16.38 4.05 -8.97
N THR A 110 -15.14 3.62 -8.67
CA THR A 110 -14.08 3.54 -9.70
C THR A 110 -13.69 2.11 -10.06
N GLY A 111 -13.88 1.14 -9.17
CA GLY A 111 -13.37 -0.24 -9.32
C GLY A 111 -11.83 -0.36 -9.29
N ARG A 112 -11.10 0.75 -9.13
CA ARG A 112 -9.65 0.86 -9.34
C ARG A 112 -8.87 1.25 -8.09
N MET A 113 -9.47 1.04 -6.93
CA MET A 113 -8.84 1.17 -5.62
C MET A 113 -8.67 -0.23 -5.03
N TYR A 114 -7.44 -0.70 -4.93
CA TYR A 114 -7.09 -2.01 -4.38
C TYR A 114 -6.77 -1.90 -2.89
N CYS A 115 -6.58 -3.04 -2.20
CA CYS A 115 -6.08 -3.04 -0.83
C CYS A 115 -5.22 -4.27 -0.53
N ILE A 116 -4.25 -4.09 0.38
CA ILE A 116 -3.38 -5.16 0.87
C ILE A 116 -3.22 -5.07 2.38
N ASN A 117 -3.35 -6.21 3.08
CA ASN A 117 -2.95 -6.32 4.48
C ASN A 117 -1.47 -6.69 4.56
N VAL A 118 -0.63 -5.71 4.91
CA VAL A 118 0.82 -5.88 4.92
C VAL A 118 1.28 -6.82 6.04
N THR A 119 0.65 -6.79 7.22
CA THR A 119 0.98 -7.69 8.33
C THR A 119 0.69 -9.15 7.96
N THR A 120 -0.52 -9.43 7.48
CA THR A 120 -0.93 -10.79 7.07
C THR A 120 -0.08 -11.30 5.92
N THR A 121 0.23 -10.45 4.93
CA THR A 121 1.10 -10.83 3.81
C THR A 121 2.47 -11.30 4.32
N ASN A 122 3.07 -10.56 5.25
CA ASN A 122 4.40 -10.90 5.78
C ASN A 122 4.39 -12.09 6.75
N LYS A 123 3.26 -12.39 7.40
CA LYS A 123 3.11 -13.60 8.22
C LYS A 123 3.10 -14.89 7.40
N HIS A 124 2.59 -14.83 6.18
CA HIS A 124 2.31 -16.00 5.35
C HIS A 124 3.23 -16.12 4.13
N THR A 125 4.30 -15.33 4.07
CA THR A 125 5.31 -15.42 3.01
C THR A 125 6.44 -16.39 3.36
N PRO A 126 7.01 -17.10 2.38
CA PRO A 126 8.24 -17.87 2.58
C PRO A 126 9.51 -17.01 2.51
N PHE A 127 9.40 -15.73 2.17
CA PHE A 127 10.55 -14.82 2.03
C PHE A 127 11.00 -14.26 3.36
N ILE A 128 12.30 -14.01 3.49
CA ILE A 128 12.92 -13.38 4.66
C ILE A 128 12.76 -11.86 4.58
N ASP A 129 12.88 -11.30 3.37
CA ASP A 129 12.75 -9.86 3.15
C ASP A 129 11.28 -9.43 3.19
N ILE A 130 11.06 -8.22 3.70
CA ILE A 130 9.72 -7.68 3.92
C ILE A 130 9.05 -7.30 2.60
N ILE A 131 7.81 -7.71 2.46
CA ILE A 131 6.93 -7.32 1.36
C ILE A 131 6.19 -6.05 1.75
N HIS A 132 6.48 -4.95 1.04
CA HIS A 132 5.87 -3.65 1.29
C HIS A 132 4.69 -3.34 0.37
N GLN A 133 4.65 -3.96 -0.80
CA GLN A 133 3.67 -3.71 -1.85
C GLN A 133 3.51 -4.94 -2.74
N SER A 134 2.52 -4.89 -3.63
CA SER A 134 2.27 -5.90 -4.64
C SER A 134 2.52 -5.34 -6.05
N ASN A 135 2.32 -6.16 -7.08
CA ASN A 135 2.40 -5.77 -8.49
C ASN A 135 1.17 -4.95 -8.93
N LEU A 136 1.11 -4.60 -10.23
CA LEU A 136 0.04 -3.81 -10.84
C LEU A 136 -1.36 -4.36 -10.56
N CYS A 137 -1.54 -5.67 -10.73
CA CYS A 137 -2.84 -6.34 -10.60
C CYS A 137 -3.11 -6.91 -9.19
N LEU A 138 -2.19 -6.76 -8.26
CA LEU A 138 -2.25 -7.20 -6.85
C LEU A 138 -2.35 -8.72 -6.60
N GLU A 139 -2.00 -9.55 -7.56
CA GLU A 139 -1.99 -11.00 -7.39
C GLU A 139 -0.66 -11.58 -6.91
N ILE A 140 0.41 -10.77 -6.84
CA ILE A 140 1.75 -11.23 -6.49
C ILE A 140 2.29 -10.44 -5.30
N ALA A 141 2.79 -11.15 -4.30
CA ALA A 141 3.46 -10.60 -3.14
C ALA A 141 4.91 -11.06 -3.11
N LEU A 142 5.82 -10.23 -3.62
CA LEU A 142 7.26 -10.47 -3.66
C LEU A 142 7.99 -9.31 -3.00
N PRO A 143 9.09 -9.59 -2.26
CA PRO A 143 9.95 -8.53 -1.76
C PRO A 143 10.66 -7.85 -2.92
N THR A 144 10.91 -6.55 -2.75
CA THR A 144 11.69 -5.72 -3.66
C THR A 144 12.59 -4.80 -2.86
N LYS A 145 13.71 -4.40 -3.45
CA LYS A 145 14.64 -3.42 -2.86
C LYS A 145 14.81 -2.23 -3.79
N PRO A 146 14.67 -0.99 -3.31
CA PRO A 146 14.90 0.17 -4.14
C PRO A 146 16.35 0.23 -4.62
N TYR A 147 16.53 0.69 -5.84
CA TYR A 147 17.85 1.03 -6.37
C TYR A 147 18.26 2.39 -5.83
N PRO A 148 19.49 2.54 -5.29
CA PRO A 148 19.97 3.83 -4.77
C PRO A 148 20.07 4.90 -5.88
N ASP A 149 20.41 4.48 -7.09
CA ASP A 149 20.49 5.35 -8.27
C ASP A 149 20.39 4.56 -9.59
N MET A 150 20.45 5.28 -10.71
CA MET A 150 20.40 4.68 -12.06
C MET A 150 21.65 3.87 -12.39
N ALA A 151 22.79 4.17 -11.78
CA ALA A 151 24.02 3.41 -12.02
C ALA A 151 23.90 2.02 -11.36
N ASP A 152 23.32 1.94 -10.17
CA ASP A 152 23.05 0.66 -9.51
C ASP A 152 22.07 -0.19 -10.31
N LEU A 153 21.01 0.40 -10.88
CA LEU A 153 20.05 -0.30 -11.74
C LEU A 153 20.71 -1.01 -12.93
N LEU A 154 21.79 -0.42 -13.49
CA LEU A 154 22.51 -0.94 -14.63
C LEU A 154 23.75 -1.78 -14.23
N SER A 155 24.02 -1.91 -12.94
CA SER A 155 25.19 -2.63 -12.42
C SER A 155 24.93 -4.15 -12.39
N PRO A 156 25.92 -4.97 -12.78
CA PRO A 156 25.84 -6.41 -12.62
C PRO A 156 25.91 -6.88 -11.15
N VAL A 157 26.27 -5.98 -10.24
CA VAL A 157 26.37 -6.20 -8.78
C VAL A 157 25.43 -5.27 -8.03
N SER A 158 24.26 -5.00 -8.61
CA SER A 158 23.25 -4.14 -8.01
C SER A 158 22.83 -4.62 -6.62
N VAL A 159 22.54 -3.67 -5.73
CA VAL A 159 21.93 -3.92 -4.42
C VAL A 159 20.41 -3.79 -4.44
N GLY A 160 19.84 -3.18 -5.49
CA GLY A 160 18.41 -3.12 -5.73
C GLY A 160 17.85 -4.43 -6.28
N GLU A 161 16.58 -4.68 -6.05
CA GLU A 161 15.88 -5.88 -6.52
C GLU A 161 14.53 -5.51 -7.13
N THR A 162 14.28 -5.98 -8.36
CA THR A 162 13.00 -5.85 -9.04
C THR A 162 12.34 -7.22 -9.18
N ALA A 163 11.09 -7.34 -8.75
CA ALA A 163 10.30 -8.53 -8.99
C ALA A 163 9.71 -8.50 -10.41
N PHE A 164 9.83 -9.62 -11.11
CA PHE A 164 9.24 -9.82 -12.43
C PHE A 164 8.12 -10.86 -12.38
N CYS A 165 7.05 -10.59 -13.12
CA CYS A 165 5.94 -11.50 -13.29
C CYS A 165 5.94 -12.04 -14.72
N SER A 166 5.99 -13.37 -14.87
CA SER A 166 5.81 -14.06 -16.15
C SER A 166 4.41 -14.64 -16.21
N LEU A 167 3.62 -14.21 -17.19
CA LEU A 167 2.25 -14.68 -17.39
C LEU A 167 2.19 -15.68 -18.54
N ALA A 168 1.42 -16.76 -18.31
CA ALA A 168 1.11 -17.76 -19.34
C ALA A 168 -0.37 -18.14 -19.25
N ALA A 169 -0.93 -18.54 -20.37
CA ALA A 169 -2.29 -19.08 -20.43
C ALA A 169 -2.30 -20.38 -21.24
N ALA A 170 -2.93 -21.41 -20.67
CA ALA A 170 -3.16 -22.68 -21.38
C ALA A 170 -4.53 -22.63 -22.06
N ASN A 171 -4.58 -22.98 -23.35
CA ASN A 171 -5.84 -23.17 -24.05
C ASN A 171 -6.39 -24.57 -23.73
N VAL A 172 -7.28 -24.63 -22.75
CA VAL A 172 -7.85 -25.91 -22.27
C VAL A 172 -8.63 -26.67 -23.36
N ALA A 173 -9.18 -25.96 -24.35
CA ALA A 173 -9.91 -26.60 -25.45
C ALA A 173 -9.01 -27.44 -26.36
N ASN A 174 -7.69 -27.25 -26.30
CA ASN A 174 -6.73 -27.98 -27.13
C ASN A 174 -5.87 -28.97 -26.32
N ILE A 175 -6.21 -29.23 -25.06
CA ILE A 175 -5.54 -30.28 -24.27
C ILE A 175 -6.14 -31.62 -24.70
N PRO A 176 -5.35 -32.56 -25.26
CA PRO A 176 -5.86 -33.88 -25.58
C PRO A 176 -6.24 -34.65 -24.32
N ASP A 177 -7.26 -35.51 -24.43
CA ASP A 177 -7.72 -36.41 -23.36
C ASP A 177 -6.63 -37.38 -22.90
#